data_d4f1e51fe9443f3262b998e1bafd5e1e
#
_entry.id   d4f1e51fe9443f3262b998e1bafd5e1e
#
_cell.length_a   1.000
_cell.length_b   1.000
_cell.length_c   1.000
_cell.angle_alpha   90.00
_cell.angle_beta   90.00
_cell.angle_gamma   90.00
#
_symmetry.space_group_name_H-M   'P 1'
#
loop_
_entity.id
_entity.type
_entity.pdbx_description
1 polymer ?
#
loop_
_entity_poly.entity_id
_entity_poly.type
_entity_poly.pdbx_seq_one_letter_code
_entity_poly.pdbx_strand_id
1 'polypeptide(L)'
;SMWTYEGPPHVGAMRVAAERQIRESGVTYNVYADPKGHDRPWDLDVLPFIIDSQEWQGIEAGIAQRATLLNRILGDLYGPQLTMREGLIPPPLVFSHAGFLRPAHGAAVPGDVHLHVYAADLARSPDGRWWVMNDRTQAVSGAGYALENRLLVSRTFHKLYRDMRVQHVARFFATLREA
;
A
#
# COMPACT_ATOMS: atom_id res chain seq x y z
N SER A 1 26.28 -11.91 8.88
CA SER A 1 25.86 -12.18 10.26
C SER A 1 24.51 -11.50 10.47
N MET A 2 23.50 -12.33 10.50
CA MET A 2 22.11 -11.97 10.74
C MET A 2 21.99 -11.65 12.25
N TRP A 3 21.66 -10.42 12.61
CA TRP A 3 21.41 -10.03 13.98
C TRP A 3 20.10 -10.66 14.44
N THR A 4 20.17 -11.79 15.15
CA THR A 4 19.05 -12.33 15.92
C THR A 4 18.99 -11.57 17.24
N TYR A 5 18.12 -10.55 17.29
CA TYR A 5 17.74 -9.94 18.56
C TYR A 5 16.78 -10.90 19.29
N GLU A 6 17.27 -11.64 20.26
CA GLU A 6 16.42 -12.33 21.21
C GLU A 6 15.87 -11.30 22.19
N GLY A 7 14.69 -10.75 21.85
CA GLY A 7 13.96 -9.82 22.71
C GLY A 7 13.57 -10.46 24.05
N PRO A 8 12.97 -9.68 24.99
CA PRO A 8 12.53 -10.19 26.28
C PRO A 8 11.64 -11.43 26.12
N PRO A 9 11.59 -12.36 27.07
CA PRO A 9 10.89 -13.66 26.96
C PRO A 9 9.42 -13.57 26.55
N HIS A 10 8.77 -12.43 26.78
CA HIS A 10 7.41 -12.16 26.33
C HIS A 10 7.29 -11.99 24.80
N VAL A 11 8.30 -11.48 24.13
CA VAL A 11 8.28 -11.27 22.65
C VAL A 11 8.35 -12.61 21.92
N GLY A 12 9.14 -13.57 22.44
CA GLY A 12 9.18 -14.92 21.89
C GLY A 12 7.82 -15.63 21.95
N ALA A 13 7.13 -15.55 23.08
CA ALA A 13 5.78 -16.11 23.21
C ALA A 13 4.76 -15.44 22.28
N MET A 14 4.84 -14.12 22.11
CA MET A 14 4.00 -13.36 21.19
C MET A 14 4.25 -13.76 19.73
N ARG A 15 5.50 -13.96 19.35
CA ARG A 15 5.86 -14.43 18.02
C ARG A 15 5.26 -15.81 17.72
N VAL A 16 5.42 -16.76 18.62
CA VAL A 16 4.84 -18.11 18.47
C VAL A 16 3.30 -18.03 18.36
N ALA A 17 2.65 -17.18 19.17
CA ALA A 17 1.21 -16.99 19.11
C ALA A 17 0.77 -16.37 17.78
N ALA A 18 1.48 -15.35 17.26
CA ALA A 18 1.22 -14.73 15.99
C ALA A 18 1.40 -15.70 14.81
N GLU A 19 2.50 -16.46 14.80
CA GLU A 19 2.77 -17.49 13.78
C GLU A 19 1.69 -18.58 13.75
N ARG A 20 1.20 -19.00 14.93
CA ARG A 20 0.08 -19.94 15.02
C ARG A 20 -1.18 -19.34 14.42
N GLN A 21 -1.52 -18.10 14.78
CA GLN A 21 -2.71 -17.42 14.32
C GLN A 21 -2.68 -17.18 12.80
N ILE A 22 -1.51 -16.85 12.23
CA ILE A 22 -1.32 -16.73 10.78
C ILE A 22 -1.61 -18.06 10.09
N ARG A 23 -1.08 -19.17 10.61
CA ARG A 23 -1.38 -20.51 10.07
C ARG A 23 -2.86 -20.87 10.15
N GLU A 24 -3.51 -20.55 11.28
CA GLU A 24 -4.93 -20.81 11.48
C GLU A 24 -5.83 -19.95 10.58
N SER A 25 -5.44 -18.72 10.26
CA SER A 25 -6.17 -17.85 9.34
C SER A 25 -6.01 -18.23 7.86
N GLY A 26 -5.05 -19.11 7.54
CA GLY A 26 -4.80 -19.57 6.18
C GLY A 26 -4.23 -18.49 5.25
N VAL A 27 -3.73 -17.38 5.80
CA VAL A 27 -3.10 -16.32 5.00
C VAL A 27 -1.74 -16.78 4.52
N THR A 28 -1.60 -16.90 3.21
CA THR A 28 -0.36 -17.31 2.54
C THR A 28 0.15 -16.22 1.61
N TYR A 29 1.44 -16.21 1.39
CA TYR A 29 2.10 -15.33 0.43
C TYR A 29 2.70 -16.16 -0.70
N ASN A 30 2.16 -15.96 -1.90
CA ASN A 30 2.63 -16.68 -3.07
C ASN A 30 3.74 -15.90 -3.76
N VAL A 31 4.96 -16.44 -3.72
CA VAL A 31 6.06 -15.98 -4.57
C VAL A 31 6.09 -16.88 -5.79
N TYR A 32 5.47 -16.43 -6.88
CA TYR A 32 5.37 -17.21 -8.14
C TYR A 32 6.72 -17.62 -8.74
N ALA A 33 7.81 -17.00 -8.31
CA ALA A 33 9.17 -17.27 -8.76
C ALA A 33 9.98 -18.15 -7.79
N ASP A 34 9.41 -18.59 -6.65
CA ASP A 34 10.12 -19.41 -5.67
C ASP A 34 9.91 -20.91 -5.96
N PRO A 35 10.99 -21.67 -6.25
CA PRO A 35 10.91 -23.13 -6.45
C PRO A 35 10.41 -23.91 -5.22
N LYS A 36 10.38 -23.27 -4.05
CA LYS A 36 9.99 -23.91 -2.77
C LYS A 36 8.49 -23.95 -2.51
N GLY A 37 7.66 -23.49 -3.45
CA GLY A 37 6.22 -23.68 -3.39
C GLY A 37 5.38 -22.42 -3.16
N HIS A 38 4.07 -22.59 -3.38
CA HIS A 38 3.09 -21.52 -3.45
C HIS A 38 2.47 -21.14 -2.10
N ASP A 39 2.72 -21.91 -1.02
CA ASP A 39 2.03 -21.76 0.26
C ASP A 39 2.99 -21.37 1.40
N ARG A 40 3.72 -20.27 1.22
CA ARG A 40 4.52 -19.73 2.33
C ARG A 40 3.60 -19.03 3.32
N PRO A 41 3.68 -19.36 4.62
CA PRO A 41 2.99 -18.57 5.63
C PRO A 41 3.40 -17.10 5.53
N TRP A 42 2.44 -16.21 5.73
CA TRP A 42 2.72 -14.77 5.84
C TRP A 42 3.66 -14.54 7.02
N ASP A 43 4.78 -13.84 6.80
CA ASP A 43 5.75 -13.52 7.83
C ASP A 43 5.48 -12.10 8.35
N LEU A 44 5.19 -11.98 9.65
CA LEU A 44 4.87 -10.72 10.31
C LEU A 44 5.80 -10.50 11.50
N ASP A 45 6.46 -9.36 11.54
CA ASP A 45 7.15 -8.91 12.74
C ASP A 45 6.10 -8.55 13.81
N VAL A 46 6.26 -9.15 15.00
CA VAL A 46 5.33 -8.92 16.12
C VAL A 46 5.50 -7.55 16.75
N LEU A 47 6.63 -6.87 16.53
CA LEU A 47 6.86 -5.50 17.00
C LEU A 47 6.42 -4.51 15.93
N PRO A 48 5.25 -3.86 16.07
CA PRO A 48 4.77 -2.95 15.06
C PRO A 48 5.63 -1.68 15.01
N PHE A 49 5.94 -1.23 13.80
CA PHE A 49 6.46 0.11 13.59
C PHE A 49 5.37 1.15 13.85
N ILE A 50 5.61 2.04 14.81
CA ILE A 50 4.62 3.04 15.23
C ILE A 50 4.91 4.36 14.51
N ILE A 51 3.89 4.87 13.80
CA ILE A 51 3.90 6.19 13.19
C ILE A 51 2.90 7.04 13.97
N ASP A 52 3.35 8.17 14.52
CA ASP A 52 2.46 9.06 15.26
C ASP A 52 1.47 9.80 14.34
N SER A 53 0.45 10.40 14.94
CA SER A 53 -0.62 11.06 14.19
C SER A 53 -0.16 12.28 13.40
N GLN A 54 0.81 13.02 13.87
CA GLN A 54 1.34 14.21 13.18
C GLN A 54 2.18 13.79 11.96
N GLU A 55 3.05 12.81 12.14
CA GLU A 55 3.84 12.22 11.05
C GLU A 55 2.92 11.61 9.99
N TRP A 56 1.88 10.86 10.42
CA TRP A 56 0.90 10.27 9.52
C TRP A 56 0.12 11.30 8.70
N GLN A 57 -0.30 12.42 9.29
CA GLN A 57 -0.98 13.50 8.56
C GLN A 57 -0.13 14.06 7.42
N GLY A 58 1.17 14.22 7.64
CA GLY A 58 2.10 14.64 6.60
C GLY A 58 2.20 13.63 5.44
N ILE A 59 2.29 12.35 5.78
CA ILE A 59 2.31 11.25 4.80
C ILE A 59 0.99 11.23 4.02
N GLU A 60 -0.15 11.25 4.71
CA GLU A 60 -1.49 11.20 4.11
C GLU A 60 -1.71 12.36 3.14
N ALA A 61 -1.38 13.59 3.53
CA ALA A 61 -1.48 14.76 2.68
C ALA A 61 -0.62 14.64 1.41
N GLY A 62 0.63 14.20 1.56
CA GLY A 62 1.53 13.99 0.43
C GLY A 62 1.05 12.90 -0.54
N ILE A 63 0.54 11.79 -0.01
CA ILE A 63 -0.02 10.70 -0.81
C ILE A 63 -1.31 11.13 -1.53
N ALA A 64 -2.20 11.85 -0.86
CA ALA A 64 -3.42 12.38 -1.48
C ALA A 64 -3.11 13.36 -2.62
N GLN A 65 -2.15 14.28 -2.42
CA GLN A 65 -1.68 15.19 -3.47
C GLN A 65 -1.14 14.42 -4.68
N ARG A 66 -0.31 13.41 -4.44
CA ARG A 66 0.31 12.59 -5.49
C ARG A 66 -0.73 11.78 -6.27
N ALA A 67 -1.66 11.12 -5.58
CA ALA A 67 -2.75 10.40 -6.21
C ALA A 67 -3.63 11.32 -7.07
N THR A 68 -3.94 12.51 -6.58
CA THR A 68 -4.69 13.54 -7.33
C THR A 68 -3.93 13.97 -8.59
N LEU A 69 -2.63 14.21 -8.50
CA LEU A 69 -1.80 14.56 -9.65
C LEU A 69 -1.81 13.44 -10.70
N LEU A 70 -1.59 12.21 -10.28
CA LEU A 70 -1.57 11.05 -11.18
C LEU A 70 -2.94 10.82 -11.85
N ASN A 71 -4.03 11.00 -11.10
CA ASN A 71 -5.38 10.94 -11.66
C ASN A 71 -5.59 12.00 -12.74
N ARG A 72 -5.16 13.24 -12.50
CA ARG A 72 -5.27 14.33 -13.49
C ARG A 72 -4.40 14.09 -14.72
N ILE A 73 -3.19 13.57 -14.54
CA ILE A 73 -2.31 13.18 -15.65
C ILE A 73 -3.01 12.11 -16.50
N LEU A 74 -3.57 11.09 -15.85
CA LEU A 74 -4.26 10.02 -16.55
C LEU A 74 -5.47 10.55 -17.34
N GLY A 75 -6.28 11.43 -16.74
CA GLY A 75 -7.38 12.13 -17.42
C GLY A 75 -6.91 12.97 -18.60
N ASP A 76 -5.79 13.67 -18.48
CA ASP A 76 -5.22 14.43 -19.58
C ASP A 76 -4.72 13.53 -20.71
N LEU A 77 -4.04 12.43 -20.40
CA LEU A 77 -3.49 11.49 -21.41
C LEU A 77 -4.60 10.83 -22.25
N TYR A 78 -5.74 10.54 -21.63
CA TYR A 78 -6.92 10.00 -22.33
C TYR A 78 -7.88 11.08 -22.84
N GLY A 79 -7.62 12.35 -22.56
CA GLY A 79 -8.41 13.52 -22.95
C GLY A 79 -7.63 14.48 -23.87
N PRO A 80 -7.45 15.75 -23.44
CA PRO A 80 -6.87 16.81 -24.30
C PRO A 80 -5.39 16.67 -24.59
N GLN A 81 -4.63 15.85 -23.85
CA GLN A 81 -3.21 15.59 -24.02
C GLN A 81 -2.32 16.84 -23.92
N LEU A 82 -2.69 17.77 -23.03
CA LEU A 82 -1.97 19.03 -22.85
C LEU A 82 -0.53 18.82 -22.37
N THR A 83 -0.33 17.87 -21.46
CA THR A 83 1.01 17.54 -20.93
C THR A 83 1.97 17.09 -22.04
N MET A 84 1.48 16.38 -23.06
CA MET A 84 2.28 15.99 -24.21
C MET A 84 2.47 17.16 -25.21
N ARG A 85 1.43 17.97 -25.44
CA ARG A 85 1.49 19.13 -26.33
C ARG A 85 2.47 20.20 -25.83
N GLU A 86 2.54 20.37 -24.51
CA GLU A 86 3.46 21.31 -23.83
C GLU A 86 4.85 20.72 -23.62
N GLY A 87 5.10 19.48 -24.05
CA GLY A 87 6.40 18.83 -23.95
C GLY A 87 6.80 18.38 -22.55
N LEU A 88 5.85 18.36 -21.59
CA LEU A 88 6.10 17.89 -20.22
C LEU A 88 6.25 16.37 -20.16
N ILE A 89 5.50 15.65 -20.98
CA ILE A 89 5.58 14.19 -21.11
C ILE A 89 5.91 13.85 -22.58
N PRO A 90 7.04 13.20 -22.84
CA PRO A 90 7.37 12.78 -24.21
C PRO A 90 6.35 11.78 -24.75
N PRO A 91 5.73 12.02 -25.93
CA PRO A 91 4.73 11.13 -26.51
C PRO A 91 5.16 9.65 -26.64
N PRO A 92 6.41 9.31 -26.93
CA PRO A 92 6.85 7.93 -26.97
C PRO A 92 6.70 7.18 -25.63
N LEU A 93 6.85 7.87 -24.49
CA LEU A 93 6.64 7.24 -23.17
C LEU A 93 5.20 6.74 -23.00
N VAL A 94 4.23 7.46 -23.56
CA VAL A 94 2.81 7.11 -23.48
C VAL A 94 2.44 6.08 -24.54
N PHE A 95 2.73 6.39 -25.82
CA PHE A 95 2.22 5.59 -26.92
C PHE A 95 2.94 4.27 -27.16
N SER A 96 4.17 4.11 -26.67
CA SER A 96 4.89 2.82 -26.69
C SER A 96 4.60 1.94 -25.48
N HIS A 97 3.92 2.47 -24.46
CA HIS A 97 3.56 1.69 -23.28
C HIS A 97 2.40 0.74 -23.60
N ALA A 98 2.61 -0.56 -23.36
CA ALA A 98 1.61 -1.60 -23.66
C ALA A 98 0.28 -1.43 -22.92
N GLY A 99 0.28 -0.74 -21.77
CA GLY A 99 -0.93 -0.44 -21.00
C GLY A 99 -1.71 0.76 -21.52
N PHE A 100 -1.23 1.51 -22.50
CA PHE A 100 -1.96 2.63 -23.09
C PHE A 100 -3.01 2.12 -24.10
N LEU A 101 -4.28 2.28 -23.77
CA LEU A 101 -5.41 1.80 -24.57
C LEU A 101 -5.93 2.92 -25.48
N ARG A 102 -5.43 3.02 -26.71
CA ARG A 102 -5.86 4.04 -27.70
C ARG A 102 -7.40 4.15 -27.87
N PRO A 103 -8.15 3.05 -27.90
CA PRO A 103 -9.61 3.14 -28.03
C PRO A 103 -10.33 3.81 -26.85
N ALA A 104 -9.68 3.93 -25.70
CA ALA A 104 -10.24 4.60 -24.51
C ALA A 104 -10.06 6.14 -24.56
N HIS A 105 -9.36 6.68 -25.55
CA HIS A 105 -9.19 8.12 -25.70
C HIS A 105 -10.55 8.80 -25.93
N GLY A 106 -10.84 9.84 -25.14
CA GLY A 106 -12.09 10.58 -25.19
C GLY A 106 -13.28 9.88 -24.53
N ALA A 107 -13.07 8.72 -23.88
CA ALA A 107 -14.14 8.06 -23.12
C ALA A 107 -14.54 8.92 -21.90
N ALA A 108 -15.84 9.07 -21.69
CA ALA A 108 -16.36 9.73 -20.50
C ALA A 108 -16.15 8.83 -19.27
N VAL A 109 -15.50 9.37 -18.26
CA VAL A 109 -15.24 8.67 -16.99
C VAL A 109 -16.10 9.30 -15.89
N PRO A 110 -16.94 8.52 -15.19
CA PRO A 110 -17.77 9.04 -14.12
C PRO A 110 -16.95 9.77 -13.04
N GLY A 111 -17.35 11.01 -12.74
CA GLY A 111 -16.69 11.83 -11.72
C GLY A 111 -15.23 12.18 -12.00
N ASP A 112 -14.72 12.00 -13.22
CA ASP A 112 -13.31 12.17 -13.61
C ASP A 112 -12.32 11.35 -12.74
N VAL A 113 -12.80 10.23 -12.21
CA VAL A 113 -11.97 9.31 -11.41
C VAL A 113 -11.36 8.23 -12.31
N HIS A 114 -10.18 8.48 -12.81
CA HIS A 114 -9.42 7.55 -13.66
C HIS A 114 -8.57 6.58 -12.84
N LEU A 115 -8.20 6.96 -11.61
CA LEU A 115 -7.35 6.18 -10.70
C LEU A 115 -8.15 5.82 -9.43
N HIS A 116 -8.81 4.67 -9.45
CA HIS A 116 -9.67 4.24 -8.33
C HIS A 116 -8.90 3.74 -7.12
N VAL A 117 -7.75 3.09 -7.33
CA VAL A 117 -6.89 2.57 -6.27
C VAL A 117 -5.45 2.95 -6.56
N TYR A 118 -4.82 3.55 -5.57
CA TYR A 118 -3.42 3.94 -5.63
C TYR A 118 -2.69 3.47 -4.37
N ALA A 119 -1.48 3.00 -4.53
CA ALA A 119 -0.57 2.75 -3.42
C ALA A 119 0.82 3.31 -3.72
N ALA A 120 1.53 3.71 -2.67
CA ALA A 120 2.91 4.13 -2.74
C ALA A 120 3.78 3.28 -1.81
N ASP A 121 4.93 2.88 -2.31
CA ASP A 121 5.97 2.29 -1.47
C ASP A 121 6.77 3.45 -0.84
N LEU A 122 6.82 3.47 0.49
CA LEU A 122 7.46 4.55 1.24
C LEU A 122 8.68 4.04 1.98
N ALA A 123 9.71 4.89 2.08
CA ALA A 123 10.86 4.66 2.92
C ALA A 123 11.14 5.88 3.79
N ARG A 124 11.57 5.64 5.03
CA ARG A 124 12.01 6.69 5.95
C ARG A 124 13.52 6.76 5.94
N SER A 125 14.08 7.92 5.62
CA SER A 125 15.52 8.16 5.65
C SER A 125 16.03 8.36 7.09
N PRO A 126 17.34 8.24 7.33
CA PRO A 126 17.91 8.42 8.66
C PRO A 126 17.66 9.80 9.29
N ASP A 127 17.43 10.83 8.47
CA ASP A 127 17.06 12.18 8.91
C ASP A 127 15.56 12.33 9.24
N GLY A 128 14.80 11.23 9.18
CA GLY A 128 13.39 11.18 9.53
C GLY A 128 12.43 11.52 8.38
N ARG A 129 12.92 11.93 7.21
CA ARG A 129 12.06 12.28 6.07
C ARG A 129 11.51 11.03 5.38
N TRP A 130 10.25 11.14 4.92
CA TRP A 130 9.60 10.12 4.12
C TRP A 130 9.80 10.36 2.62
N TRP A 131 10.10 9.30 1.91
CA TRP A 131 10.32 9.29 0.48
C TRP A 131 9.38 8.31 -0.20
N VAL A 132 8.79 8.71 -1.32
CA VAL A 132 8.09 7.78 -2.21
C VAL A 132 9.13 7.06 -3.05
N MET A 133 9.22 5.76 -2.88
CA MET A 133 10.15 4.91 -3.61
C MET A 133 9.55 4.40 -4.92
N ASN A 134 8.22 4.17 -4.92
CA ASN A 134 7.51 3.66 -6.07
C ASN A 134 6.03 4.04 -6.01
N ASP A 135 5.42 4.24 -7.18
CA ASP A 135 3.99 4.44 -7.36
C ASP A 135 3.36 3.18 -7.97
N ARG A 136 2.29 2.71 -7.35
CA ARG A 136 1.49 1.58 -7.86
C ARG A 136 0.14 2.10 -8.30
N THR A 137 -0.06 2.21 -9.60
CA THR A 137 -1.27 2.73 -10.22
C THR A 137 -2.07 1.66 -10.95
N GLN A 138 -1.49 0.45 -11.10
CA GLN A 138 -2.12 -0.66 -11.81
C GLN A 138 -2.01 -1.93 -10.96
N ALA A 139 -3.08 -2.72 -10.92
CA ALA A 139 -3.16 -3.98 -10.17
C ALA A 139 -2.73 -3.85 -8.71
N VAL A 140 -3.15 -2.77 -8.04
CA VAL A 140 -2.79 -2.49 -6.65
C VAL A 140 -3.32 -3.59 -5.75
N SER A 141 -2.43 -4.17 -4.94
CA SER A 141 -2.73 -5.25 -4.00
C SER A 141 -2.17 -4.93 -2.61
N GLY A 142 -2.46 -5.79 -1.63
CA GLY A 142 -1.90 -5.69 -0.28
C GLY A 142 -2.85 -5.16 0.79
N ALA A 143 -3.99 -4.55 0.42
CA ALA A 143 -4.95 -4.04 1.40
C ALA A 143 -5.50 -5.15 2.33
N GLY A 144 -5.70 -6.36 1.80
CA GLY A 144 -6.11 -7.53 2.57
C GLY A 144 -5.04 -7.94 3.60
N TYR A 145 -3.78 -7.95 3.22
CA TYR A 145 -2.68 -8.20 4.16
C TYR A 145 -2.58 -7.11 5.24
N ALA A 146 -2.78 -5.85 4.87
CA ALA A 146 -2.81 -4.75 5.83
C ALA A 146 -3.93 -4.92 6.86
N LEU A 147 -5.12 -5.37 6.44
CA LEU A 147 -6.24 -5.66 7.32
C LEU A 147 -5.89 -6.84 8.24
N GLU A 148 -5.37 -7.94 7.72
CA GLU A 148 -5.02 -9.12 8.52
C GLU A 148 -3.91 -8.80 9.54
N ASN A 149 -2.86 -8.09 9.13
CA ASN A 149 -1.83 -7.60 10.04
C ASN A 149 -2.43 -6.76 11.16
N ARG A 150 -3.40 -5.89 10.85
CA ARG A 150 -4.07 -5.04 11.82
C ARG A 150 -4.90 -5.87 12.81
N LEU A 151 -5.57 -6.91 12.35
CA LEU A 151 -6.32 -7.85 13.19
C LEU A 151 -5.39 -8.64 14.13
N LEU A 152 -4.28 -9.17 13.60
CA LEU A 152 -3.27 -9.89 14.38
C LEU A 152 -2.67 -9.01 15.48
N VAL A 153 -2.19 -7.80 15.11
CA VAL A 153 -1.60 -6.85 16.06
C VAL A 153 -2.61 -6.42 17.13
N SER A 154 -3.87 -6.16 16.74
CA SER A 154 -4.92 -5.78 17.68
C SER A 154 -5.25 -6.87 18.70
N ARG A 155 -5.16 -8.14 18.33
CA ARG A 155 -5.36 -9.28 19.24
C ARG A 155 -4.17 -9.51 20.16
N THR A 156 -2.95 -9.39 19.61
CA THR A 156 -1.71 -9.58 20.36
C THR A 156 -1.46 -8.46 21.36
N PHE A 157 -1.75 -7.22 20.99
CA PHE A 157 -1.52 -6.02 21.80
C PHE A 157 -2.82 -5.25 22.08
N HIS A 158 -3.91 -5.92 22.40
CA HIS A 158 -5.25 -5.33 22.48
C HIS A 158 -5.33 -4.08 23.38
N LYS A 159 -4.64 -4.06 24.51
CA LYS A 159 -4.60 -2.92 25.43
C LYS A 159 -3.85 -1.75 24.79
N LEU A 160 -2.64 -1.98 24.31
CA LEU A 160 -1.81 -0.96 23.68
C LEU A 160 -2.50 -0.39 22.43
N TYR A 161 -3.05 -1.27 21.59
CA TYR A 161 -3.77 -0.90 20.37
C TYR A 161 -4.93 0.06 20.66
N ARG A 162 -5.72 -0.23 21.69
CA ARG A 162 -6.83 0.62 22.14
C ARG A 162 -6.35 1.93 22.74
N ASP A 163 -5.35 1.89 23.63
CA ASP A 163 -4.84 3.06 24.35
C ASP A 163 -4.19 4.06 23.36
N MET A 164 -3.53 3.56 22.31
CA MET A 164 -2.94 4.36 21.23
C MET A 164 -3.95 4.82 20.18
N ARG A 165 -5.21 4.40 20.25
CA ARG A 165 -6.28 4.75 19.28
C ARG A 165 -5.85 4.52 17.83
N VAL A 166 -5.27 3.35 17.55
CA VAL A 166 -4.75 3.03 16.22
C VAL A 166 -5.86 3.07 15.18
N GLN A 167 -5.61 3.73 14.05
CA GLN A 167 -6.58 3.87 12.96
C GLN A 167 -6.97 2.51 12.35
N HIS A 168 -8.25 2.36 12.01
CA HIS A 168 -8.78 1.16 11.38
C HIS A 168 -8.64 1.20 9.86
N VAL A 169 -8.14 0.11 9.27
CA VAL A 169 -8.05 -0.07 7.81
C VAL A 169 -9.44 -0.29 7.17
N ALA A 170 -10.45 -0.65 7.96
CA ALA A 170 -11.81 -0.91 7.47
C ALA A 170 -12.43 0.25 6.66
N ARG A 171 -12.04 1.50 6.94
CA ARG A 171 -12.50 2.67 6.17
C ARG A 171 -12.14 2.58 4.68
N PHE A 172 -10.96 2.06 4.35
CA PHE A 172 -10.55 1.86 2.97
C PHE A 172 -11.55 0.98 2.20
N PHE A 173 -11.96 -0.14 2.82
CA PHE A 173 -12.91 -1.06 2.18
C PHE A 173 -14.31 -0.49 2.06
N ALA A 174 -14.73 0.34 3.03
CA ALA A 174 -16.01 1.05 2.94
C ALA A 174 -16.01 2.03 1.75
N THR A 175 -14.99 2.86 1.65
CA THR A 175 -14.83 3.82 0.54
C THR A 175 -14.74 3.11 -0.82
N LEU A 176 -13.99 2.02 -0.90
CA LEU A 176 -13.86 1.24 -2.14
C LEU A 176 -15.19 0.65 -2.61
N ARG A 177 -16.11 0.31 -1.69
CA ARG A 177 -17.44 -0.19 -2.04
C ARG A 177 -18.37 0.92 -2.54
N GLU A 178 -18.13 2.17 -2.15
CA GLU A 178 -18.94 3.34 -2.50
C GLU A 178 -18.47 4.02 -3.80
N ALA A 179 -17.26 3.72 -4.25
CA ALA A 179 -16.65 4.24 -5.46
C ALA A 179 -17.08 3.45 -6.72
#